data_612b00fff1bdd497573dd7408e787e27
#
_entry.id   612b00fff1bdd497573dd7408e787e27
#
_cell.length_a   1.000
_cell.length_b   1.000
_cell.length_c   1.000
_cell.angle_alpha   90.00
_cell.angle_beta   90.00
_cell.angle_gamma   90.00
#
_symmetry.space_group_name_H-M   'P 1'
#
loop_
_entity.id
_entity.type
_entity.pdbx_description
1 polymer ?
#
loop_
_entity_poly.entity_id
_entity_poly.type
_entity_poly.pdbx_seq_one_letter_code
_entity_poly.pdbx_strand_id
1 'polypeptide(L)'
;MQKYILSKKNSITLISGILIAIAFISKWTIANTDIFNWALIIASILGAAPIVIQAYQALRVKVVSIDVLVTIAVIGAFLIKNYEESAIVTFLFLFGAYLEQRTLNQTRSAIKELTEMAPESALKQMENGEFELVEVDEVDEGDILLVKTGAKIPVDGTVVSGEASVNEASITGESIPVAKEKGSKVYAGTIIDNGTIQIVADRVGEDTTFGKIIELVEEAQDSKSQAERFIDGFSKYYTPAVLVLGFIVWLLSRNVELAITILVLGCPGALVIGVPVSNVAGIGNGARNGVLLKG
;
A
#
# COMPACT_ATOMS: atom_id res chain seq x y z
N MET A 1 -11.04 11.23 -16.86
CA MET A 1 -10.80 12.39 -15.99
C MET A 1 -10.65 11.99 -14.52
N GLN A 2 -11.57 11.22 -13.92
CA GLN A 2 -11.47 10.77 -12.52
C GLN A 2 -10.17 10.02 -12.21
N LYS A 3 -9.78 9.01 -13.01
CA LYS A 3 -8.50 8.29 -12.86
C LYS A 3 -7.28 9.21 -12.87
N TYR A 4 -7.29 10.25 -13.69
CA TYR A 4 -6.18 11.20 -13.79
C TYR A 4 -6.05 12.09 -12.54
N ILE A 5 -7.18 12.57 -11.98
CA ILE A 5 -7.17 13.37 -10.75
C ILE A 5 -6.68 12.53 -9.56
N LEU A 6 -7.17 11.29 -9.44
CA LEU A 6 -6.77 10.38 -8.36
C LEU A 6 -5.28 9.98 -8.46
N SER A 7 -4.75 9.78 -9.67
CA SER A 7 -3.31 9.48 -9.86
C SER A 7 -2.40 10.67 -9.51
N LYS A 8 -2.92 11.90 -9.57
CA LYS A 8 -2.18 13.13 -9.22
C LYS A 8 -2.45 13.63 -7.79
N LYS A 9 -3.08 12.82 -6.93
CA LYS A 9 -3.45 13.17 -5.56
C LYS A 9 -2.27 13.76 -4.77
N ASN A 10 -1.09 13.16 -4.87
CA ASN A 10 0.12 13.62 -4.17
C ASN A 10 0.59 15.00 -4.66
N SER A 11 0.53 15.25 -5.97
CA SER A 11 0.88 16.56 -6.54
C SER A 11 -0.15 17.62 -6.15
N ILE A 12 -1.44 17.27 -6.10
CA ILE A 12 -2.51 18.17 -5.65
C ILE A 12 -2.29 18.53 -4.18
N THR A 13 -1.96 17.58 -3.32
CA THR A 13 -1.66 17.82 -1.90
C THR A 13 -0.50 18.81 -1.74
N LEU A 14 0.58 18.61 -2.49
CA LEU A 14 1.75 19.49 -2.44
C LEU A 14 1.43 20.90 -2.92
N ILE A 15 0.72 21.03 -4.04
CA ILE A 15 0.30 22.34 -4.59
C ILE A 15 -0.63 23.06 -3.62
N SER A 16 -1.62 22.37 -3.05
CA SER A 16 -2.53 22.94 -2.06
C SER A 16 -1.76 23.43 -0.82
N GLY A 17 -0.78 22.67 -0.33
CA GLY A 17 0.07 23.08 0.79
C GLY A 17 0.88 24.34 0.48
N ILE A 18 1.47 24.44 -0.72
CA ILE A 18 2.21 25.62 -1.15
C ILE A 18 1.29 26.84 -1.26
N LEU A 19 0.09 26.68 -1.82
CA LEU A 19 -0.88 27.77 -1.93
C LEU A 19 -1.34 28.27 -0.55
N ILE A 20 -1.57 27.37 0.39
CA ILE A 20 -1.91 27.74 1.77
C ILE A 20 -0.74 28.48 2.43
N ALA A 21 0.50 28.00 2.27
CA ALA A 21 1.68 28.67 2.78
C ALA A 21 1.82 30.10 2.20
N ILE A 22 1.65 30.25 0.89
CA ILE A 22 1.64 31.56 0.21
C ILE A 22 0.55 32.47 0.78
N ALA A 23 -0.66 31.94 1.00
CA ALA A 23 -1.76 32.68 1.59
C ALA A 23 -1.37 33.26 2.95
N PHE A 24 -0.88 32.42 3.88
CA PHE A 24 -0.51 32.86 5.22
C PHE A 24 0.70 33.81 5.23
N ILE A 25 1.71 33.57 4.39
CA ILE A 25 2.85 34.50 4.25
C ILE A 25 2.38 35.86 3.73
N SER A 26 1.52 35.86 2.72
CA SER A 26 0.94 37.10 2.16
C SER A 26 0.14 37.91 3.19
N LYS A 27 -0.65 37.19 4.02
CA LYS A 27 -1.41 37.84 5.10
C LYS A 27 -0.49 38.47 6.15
N TRP A 28 0.64 37.82 6.46
CA TRP A 28 1.56 38.27 7.53
C TRP A 28 2.57 39.33 7.10
N THR A 29 3.01 39.27 5.80
CA THR A 29 4.06 40.19 5.31
C THR A 29 3.50 41.41 4.59
N ILE A 30 2.46 41.25 3.77
CA ILE A 30 1.96 42.25 2.85
C ILE A 30 0.58 42.82 3.28
N ALA A 31 -0.07 42.10 4.25
CA ALA A 31 -1.45 42.38 4.68
C ALA A 31 -2.47 42.43 3.51
N ASN A 32 -2.19 41.72 2.41
CA ASN A 32 -3.06 41.70 1.23
C ASN A 32 -4.11 40.57 1.37
N THR A 33 -5.32 41.01 1.68
CA THR A 33 -6.48 40.10 1.88
C THR A 33 -6.94 39.43 0.58
N ASP A 34 -6.71 40.03 -0.57
CA ASP A 34 -7.15 39.50 -1.85
C ASP A 34 -6.30 38.29 -2.27
N ILE A 35 -4.97 38.40 -2.18
CA ILE A 35 -4.05 37.29 -2.46
C ILE A 35 -4.31 36.15 -1.49
N PHE A 36 -4.52 36.46 -0.21
CA PHE A 36 -4.87 35.46 0.81
C PHE A 36 -6.13 34.68 0.42
N ASN A 37 -7.22 35.36 0.12
CA ASN A 37 -8.49 34.75 -0.22
C ASN A 37 -8.40 33.93 -1.53
N TRP A 38 -7.81 34.46 -2.58
CA TRP A 38 -7.69 33.76 -3.86
C TRP A 38 -6.81 32.51 -3.75
N ALA A 39 -5.71 32.56 -3.02
CA ALA A 39 -4.85 31.40 -2.80
C ALA A 39 -5.59 30.28 -2.05
N LEU A 40 -6.39 30.64 -1.02
CA LEU A 40 -7.20 29.66 -0.27
C LEU A 40 -8.35 29.11 -1.10
N ILE A 41 -9.03 29.91 -1.92
CA ILE A 41 -10.09 29.45 -2.83
C ILE A 41 -9.51 28.41 -3.81
N ILE A 42 -8.38 28.70 -4.44
CA ILE A 42 -7.75 27.80 -5.39
C ILE A 42 -7.29 26.50 -4.67
N ALA A 43 -6.67 26.64 -3.50
CA ALA A 43 -6.24 25.50 -2.70
C ALA A 43 -7.41 24.60 -2.29
N SER A 44 -8.53 25.20 -1.86
CA SER A 44 -9.75 24.48 -1.48
C SER A 44 -10.37 23.73 -2.66
N ILE A 45 -10.52 24.36 -3.81
CA ILE A 45 -11.10 23.73 -5.00
C ILE A 45 -10.22 22.56 -5.49
N LEU A 46 -8.90 22.77 -5.57
CA LEU A 46 -7.97 21.72 -5.98
C LEU A 46 -7.97 20.56 -4.99
N GLY A 47 -7.91 20.87 -3.69
CA GLY A 47 -7.90 19.87 -2.63
C GLY A 47 -9.23 19.12 -2.50
N ALA A 48 -10.35 19.76 -2.72
CA ALA A 48 -11.67 19.13 -2.67
C ALA A 48 -11.90 18.14 -3.83
N ALA A 49 -11.31 18.36 -5.00
CA ALA A 49 -11.56 17.53 -6.18
C ALA A 49 -11.38 16.02 -5.97
N PRO A 50 -10.25 15.50 -5.46
CA PRO A 50 -10.09 14.07 -5.20
C PRO A 50 -11.03 13.55 -4.10
N ILE A 51 -11.33 14.35 -3.06
CA ILE A 51 -12.21 13.98 -1.95
C ILE A 51 -13.64 13.80 -2.44
N VAL A 52 -14.14 14.74 -3.22
CA VAL A 52 -15.49 14.69 -3.84
C VAL A 52 -15.64 13.47 -4.74
N ILE A 53 -14.61 13.12 -5.52
CA ILE A 53 -14.63 11.93 -6.37
C ILE A 53 -14.75 10.66 -5.52
N GLN A 54 -13.99 10.55 -4.43
CA GLN A 54 -14.02 9.40 -3.52
C GLN A 54 -15.37 9.33 -2.79
N ALA A 55 -15.90 10.45 -2.32
CA ALA A 55 -17.23 10.54 -1.71
C ALA A 55 -18.33 10.07 -2.68
N TYR A 56 -18.27 10.51 -3.95
CA TYR A 56 -19.23 10.07 -4.97
C TYR A 56 -19.14 8.56 -5.22
N GLN A 57 -17.93 7.99 -5.28
CA GLN A 57 -17.74 6.54 -5.44
C GLN A 57 -18.30 5.75 -4.27
N ALA A 58 -18.07 6.20 -3.02
CA ALA A 58 -18.62 5.59 -1.83
C ALA A 58 -20.16 5.61 -1.82
N LEU A 59 -20.77 6.74 -2.19
CA LEU A 59 -22.23 6.88 -2.26
C LEU A 59 -22.86 5.97 -3.34
N ARG A 60 -22.15 5.73 -4.46
CA ARG A 60 -22.61 4.78 -5.49
C ARG A 60 -22.77 3.35 -4.96
N VAL A 61 -21.95 2.95 -4.01
CA VAL A 61 -22.04 1.65 -3.34
C VAL A 61 -22.83 1.72 -2.03
N LYS A 62 -23.58 2.82 -1.81
CA LYS A 62 -24.42 3.08 -0.63
C LYS A 62 -23.65 3.06 0.70
N VAL A 63 -22.39 3.44 0.69
CA VAL A 63 -21.56 3.59 1.89
C VAL A 63 -21.40 5.07 2.21
N VAL A 64 -21.75 5.45 3.44
CA VAL A 64 -21.49 6.80 3.96
C VAL A 64 -20.10 6.79 4.59
N SER A 65 -19.08 7.11 3.77
CA SER A 65 -17.69 7.16 4.19
C SER A 65 -17.33 8.51 4.81
N ILE A 66 -16.14 8.58 5.40
CA ILE A 66 -15.58 9.83 5.92
C ILE A 66 -15.41 10.87 4.80
N ASP A 67 -15.10 10.44 3.58
CA ASP A 67 -14.99 11.34 2.43
C ASP A 67 -16.29 12.12 2.19
N VAL A 68 -17.45 11.50 2.42
CA VAL A 68 -18.76 12.15 2.32
C VAL A 68 -18.90 13.24 3.39
N LEU A 69 -18.53 12.93 4.63
CA LEU A 69 -18.58 13.91 5.73
C LEU A 69 -17.66 15.10 5.46
N VAL A 70 -16.41 14.83 5.09
CA VAL A 70 -15.42 15.86 4.75
C VAL A 70 -15.88 16.69 3.55
N THR A 71 -16.46 16.05 2.52
CA THR A 71 -17.01 16.76 1.35
C THR A 71 -18.10 17.74 1.75
N ILE A 72 -19.05 17.31 2.60
CA ILE A 72 -20.13 18.19 3.08
C ILE A 72 -19.56 19.35 3.89
N ALA A 73 -18.63 19.07 4.81
CA ALA A 73 -18.01 20.09 5.64
C ALA A 73 -17.24 21.13 4.79
N VAL A 74 -16.43 20.66 3.84
CA VAL A 74 -15.61 21.52 2.94
C VAL A 74 -16.49 22.39 2.04
N ILE A 75 -17.52 21.80 1.41
CA ILE A 75 -18.47 22.56 0.57
C ILE A 75 -19.24 23.55 1.44
N GLY A 76 -19.65 23.14 2.62
CA GLY A 76 -20.35 24.03 3.54
C GLY A 76 -19.49 25.20 3.98
N ALA A 77 -18.25 24.96 4.42
CA ALA A 77 -17.30 26.02 4.76
C ALA A 77 -17.03 26.97 3.59
N PHE A 78 -16.91 26.43 2.38
CA PHE A 78 -16.73 27.23 1.16
C PHE A 78 -17.95 28.15 0.87
N LEU A 79 -19.16 27.64 1.02
CA LEU A 79 -20.39 28.40 0.77
C LEU A 79 -20.59 29.55 1.77
N ILE A 80 -20.21 29.36 3.03
CA ILE A 80 -20.23 30.43 4.04
C ILE A 80 -19.03 31.37 3.96
N LYS A 81 -18.21 31.23 2.91
CA LYS A 81 -16.99 32.04 2.63
C LYS A 81 -15.86 31.84 3.66
N ASN A 82 -15.90 30.76 4.44
CA ASN A 82 -14.80 30.36 5.32
C ASN A 82 -13.76 29.54 4.51
N TYR A 83 -13.04 30.23 3.61
CA TYR A 83 -12.08 29.58 2.71
C TYR A 83 -10.86 29.03 3.45
N GLU A 84 -10.51 29.66 4.59
CA GLU A 84 -9.41 29.21 5.45
C GLU A 84 -9.67 27.81 5.99
N GLU A 85 -10.83 27.58 6.59
CA GLU A 85 -11.23 26.27 7.11
C GLU A 85 -11.35 25.24 5.98
N SER A 86 -12.01 25.58 4.87
CA SER A 86 -12.17 24.71 3.71
C SER A 86 -10.82 24.25 3.14
N ALA A 87 -9.84 25.16 2.96
CA ALA A 87 -8.53 24.84 2.43
C ALA A 87 -7.68 24.01 3.41
N ILE A 88 -7.68 24.36 4.70
CA ILE A 88 -6.91 23.64 5.72
C ILE A 88 -7.44 22.22 5.89
N VAL A 89 -8.75 22.05 5.97
CA VAL A 89 -9.36 20.71 6.13
C VAL A 89 -9.06 19.81 4.94
N THR A 90 -9.21 20.31 3.71
CA THR A 90 -8.86 19.52 2.51
C THR A 90 -7.39 19.15 2.47
N PHE A 91 -6.50 20.09 2.79
CA PHE A 91 -5.07 19.82 2.83
C PHE A 91 -4.70 18.77 3.87
N LEU A 92 -5.17 18.94 5.11
CA LEU A 92 -4.85 18.01 6.21
C LEU A 92 -5.38 16.60 5.90
N PHE A 93 -6.57 16.49 5.32
CA PHE A 93 -7.14 15.21 4.92
C PHE A 93 -6.30 14.52 3.82
N LEU A 94 -5.94 15.25 2.78
CA LEU A 94 -5.09 14.72 1.70
C LEU A 94 -3.68 14.41 2.17
N PHE A 95 -3.12 15.24 3.04
CA PHE A 95 -1.78 15.03 3.62
C PHE A 95 -1.75 13.78 4.52
N GLY A 96 -2.79 13.59 5.34
CA GLY A 96 -2.95 12.36 6.12
C GLY A 96 -2.97 11.11 5.23
N ALA A 97 -3.80 11.12 4.18
CA ALA A 97 -3.86 10.03 3.21
C ALA A 97 -2.55 9.80 2.43
N TYR A 98 -1.79 10.88 2.17
CA TYR A 98 -0.44 10.76 1.59
C TYR A 98 0.54 10.06 2.53
N LEU A 99 0.55 10.44 3.81
CA LEU A 99 1.43 9.81 4.82
C LEU A 99 1.08 8.32 4.99
N GLU A 100 -0.21 8.00 5.06
CA GLU A 100 -0.70 6.62 5.11
C GLU A 100 -0.18 5.82 3.92
N GLN A 101 -0.43 6.28 2.69
CA GLN A 101 0.00 5.58 1.48
C GLN A 101 1.53 5.42 1.41
N ARG A 102 2.28 6.45 1.81
CA ARG A 102 3.74 6.38 1.85
C ARG A 102 4.23 5.32 2.83
N THR A 103 3.63 5.25 4.02
CA THR A 103 3.98 4.27 5.06
C THR A 103 3.65 2.85 4.59
N LEU A 104 2.45 2.64 4.02
CA LEU A 104 2.05 1.34 3.44
C LEU A 104 3.01 0.90 2.32
N ASN A 105 3.39 1.81 1.42
CA ASN A 105 4.33 1.48 0.35
C ASN A 105 5.73 1.11 0.86
N GLN A 106 6.21 1.74 1.94
CA GLN A 106 7.50 1.39 2.54
C GLN A 106 7.51 -0.01 3.15
N THR A 107 6.37 -0.46 3.67
CA THR A 107 6.25 -1.83 4.22
C THR A 107 6.10 -2.86 3.12
N ARG A 108 5.38 -2.53 2.05
CA ARG A 108 5.27 -3.40 0.86
C ARG A 108 6.59 -3.57 0.11
N SER A 109 7.56 -2.65 0.23
CA SER A 109 8.87 -2.80 -0.40
C SER A 109 9.68 -3.98 0.14
N ALA A 110 9.48 -4.38 1.40
CA ALA A 110 10.13 -5.57 1.97
C ALA A 110 9.69 -6.87 1.27
N ILE A 111 8.46 -6.90 0.73
CA ILE A 111 7.96 -8.06 -0.03
C ILE A 111 8.41 -8.01 -1.48
N LYS A 112 8.53 -6.81 -2.05
CA LYS A 112 9.13 -6.66 -3.37
C LYS A 112 10.56 -7.22 -3.40
N GLU A 113 11.32 -7.04 -2.32
CA GLU A 113 12.63 -7.68 -2.16
C GLU A 113 12.54 -9.21 -2.17
N LEU A 114 11.52 -9.81 -1.54
CA LEU A 114 11.30 -11.26 -1.62
C LEU A 114 10.92 -11.68 -3.06
N THR A 115 10.03 -10.96 -3.72
CA THR A 115 9.65 -11.27 -5.11
C THR A 115 10.84 -11.12 -6.07
N GLU A 116 11.72 -10.14 -5.86
CA GLU A 116 12.98 -9.97 -6.61
C GLU A 116 14.00 -11.08 -6.32
N MET A 117 13.80 -11.88 -5.26
CA MET A 117 14.59 -13.09 -5.02
C MET A 117 14.19 -14.26 -5.94
N ALA A 118 12.99 -14.27 -6.51
CA ALA A 118 12.60 -15.27 -7.48
C ALA A 118 13.50 -15.20 -8.73
N PRO A 119 13.96 -16.34 -9.27
CA PRO A 119 14.70 -16.37 -10.53
C PRO A 119 13.76 -16.05 -11.70
N GLU A 120 14.23 -15.22 -12.63
CA GLU A 120 13.47 -14.84 -13.83
C GLU A 120 13.72 -15.79 -15.02
N SER A 121 14.84 -16.55 -14.99
CA SER A 121 15.25 -17.41 -16.10
C SER A 121 15.81 -18.76 -15.63
N ALA A 122 15.72 -19.76 -16.49
CA ALA A 122 16.20 -21.11 -16.28
C ALA A 122 16.95 -21.64 -17.49
N LEU A 123 17.94 -22.53 -17.29
CA LEU A 123 18.59 -23.29 -18.37
C LEU A 123 17.84 -24.62 -18.52
N LYS A 124 16.93 -24.68 -19.51
CA LYS A 124 16.10 -25.86 -19.80
C LYS A 124 16.74 -26.73 -20.86
N GLN A 125 16.72 -28.04 -20.67
CA GLN A 125 17.15 -28.99 -21.66
C GLN A 125 16.11 -29.13 -22.77
N MET A 126 16.53 -28.86 -23.99
CA MET A 126 15.71 -29.02 -25.21
C MET A 126 15.74 -30.47 -25.74
N GLU A 127 14.84 -30.78 -26.69
CA GLU A 127 14.78 -32.11 -27.32
C GLU A 127 16.09 -32.55 -28.01
N ASN A 128 16.90 -31.57 -28.45
CA ASN A 128 18.23 -31.82 -29.01
C ASN A 128 19.30 -32.18 -27.95
N GLY A 129 18.95 -32.12 -26.65
CA GLY A 129 19.83 -32.36 -25.50
C GLY A 129 20.68 -31.17 -25.09
N GLU A 130 20.59 -30.03 -25.79
CA GLU A 130 21.27 -28.78 -25.41
C GLU A 130 20.46 -27.99 -24.38
N PHE A 131 21.17 -27.16 -23.57
CA PHE A 131 20.54 -26.30 -22.59
C PHE A 131 20.38 -24.89 -23.13
N GLU A 132 19.17 -24.40 -23.19
CA GLU A 132 18.84 -23.04 -23.60
C GLU A 132 18.27 -22.22 -22.44
N LEU A 133 18.55 -20.91 -22.46
CA LEU A 133 18.01 -19.99 -21.46
C LEU A 133 16.58 -19.62 -21.84
N VAL A 134 15.64 -19.95 -20.95
CA VAL A 134 14.20 -19.65 -21.10
C VAL A 134 13.71 -18.83 -19.92
N GLU A 135 12.55 -18.16 -20.05
CA GLU A 135 11.88 -17.58 -18.90
C GLU A 135 11.35 -18.69 -17.96
N VAL A 136 11.31 -18.45 -16.64
CA VAL A 136 10.86 -19.47 -15.69
C VAL A 136 9.42 -19.88 -15.93
N ASP A 137 8.61 -18.97 -16.46
CA ASP A 137 7.20 -19.21 -16.82
C ASP A 137 7.03 -20.19 -18.01
N GLU A 138 8.12 -20.48 -18.75
CA GLU A 138 8.16 -21.47 -19.85
C GLU A 138 8.60 -22.87 -19.40
N VAL A 139 8.83 -23.04 -18.09
CA VAL A 139 9.22 -24.32 -17.51
C VAL A 139 8.00 -25.09 -17.06
N ASP A 140 7.86 -26.32 -17.53
CA ASP A 140 6.81 -27.24 -17.16
C ASP A 140 7.29 -28.34 -16.17
N GLU A 141 6.36 -28.96 -15.47
CA GLU A 141 6.66 -30.13 -14.63
C GLU A 141 7.25 -31.28 -15.46
N GLY A 142 8.35 -31.85 -15.00
CA GLY A 142 9.08 -32.89 -15.71
C GLY A 142 10.24 -32.39 -16.55
N ASP A 143 10.39 -31.09 -16.78
CA ASP A 143 11.52 -30.52 -17.50
C ASP A 143 12.83 -30.71 -16.74
N ILE A 144 13.91 -30.94 -17.49
CA ILE A 144 15.26 -31.03 -16.94
C ILE A 144 15.94 -29.67 -17.04
N LEU A 145 16.40 -29.17 -15.90
CA LEU A 145 17.04 -27.87 -15.78
C LEU A 145 18.48 -28.02 -15.29
N LEU A 146 19.38 -27.20 -15.82
CA LEU A 146 20.77 -27.10 -15.39
C LEU A 146 20.96 -25.88 -14.50
N VAL A 147 21.42 -26.10 -13.27
CA VAL A 147 21.72 -25.01 -12.33
C VAL A 147 23.21 -25.03 -11.97
N LYS A 148 23.89 -23.89 -12.16
CA LYS A 148 25.34 -23.74 -11.97
C LYS A 148 25.65 -22.93 -10.71
N THR A 149 26.90 -22.99 -10.27
CA THR A 149 27.43 -22.17 -9.16
C THR A 149 27.02 -20.70 -9.30
N GLY A 150 26.50 -20.12 -8.22
CA GLY A 150 26.05 -18.72 -8.15
C GLY A 150 24.64 -18.48 -8.72
N ALA A 151 24.05 -19.48 -9.39
CA ALA A 151 22.69 -19.37 -9.90
C ALA A 151 21.66 -19.69 -8.82
N LYS A 152 20.48 -19.05 -8.95
CA LYS A 152 19.29 -19.41 -8.16
C LYS A 152 18.62 -20.63 -8.79
N ILE A 153 18.09 -21.51 -7.97
CA ILE A 153 17.28 -22.66 -8.40
C ILE A 153 15.91 -22.13 -8.86
N PRO A 154 15.50 -22.38 -10.11
CA PRO A 154 14.32 -21.74 -10.68
C PRO A 154 12.99 -22.32 -10.21
N VAL A 155 12.95 -23.61 -9.91
CA VAL A 155 11.72 -24.34 -9.55
C VAL A 155 11.99 -25.33 -8.42
N ASP A 156 10.96 -25.86 -7.77
CA ASP A 156 11.14 -27.00 -6.88
C ASP A 156 11.39 -28.26 -7.71
N GLY A 157 12.40 -29.04 -7.33
CA GLY A 157 12.76 -30.20 -8.11
C GLY A 157 13.56 -31.24 -7.35
N THR A 158 13.89 -32.30 -8.08
CA THR A 158 14.73 -33.41 -7.59
C THR A 158 16.01 -33.47 -8.42
N VAL A 159 17.16 -33.58 -7.77
CA VAL A 159 18.46 -33.70 -8.43
C VAL A 159 18.56 -35.04 -9.17
N VAL A 160 18.78 -35.01 -10.48
CA VAL A 160 18.96 -36.19 -11.33
C VAL A 160 20.44 -36.49 -11.60
N SER A 161 21.29 -35.46 -11.60
CA SER A 161 22.72 -35.57 -11.92
C SER A 161 23.50 -34.42 -11.29
N GLY A 162 24.76 -34.68 -10.94
CA GLY A 162 25.68 -33.69 -10.36
C GLY A 162 25.62 -33.64 -8.85
N GLU A 163 26.45 -32.75 -8.28
CA GLU A 163 26.57 -32.47 -6.85
C GLU A 163 26.75 -30.97 -6.65
N ALA A 164 26.11 -30.42 -5.61
CA ALA A 164 26.25 -29.01 -5.24
C ALA A 164 26.08 -28.78 -3.75
N SER A 165 26.65 -27.68 -3.27
CA SER A 165 26.35 -27.09 -1.98
C SER A 165 25.33 -25.98 -2.18
N VAL A 166 24.17 -26.07 -1.55
CA VAL A 166 23.03 -25.17 -1.75
C VAL A 166 22.74 -24.38 -0.47
N ASN A 167 22.70 -23.08 -0.58
CA ASN A 167 22.26 -22.20 0.49
C ASN A 167 20.72 -22.13 0.48
N GLU A 168 20.11 -22.72 1.45
CA GLU A 168 18.65 -22.80 1.60
C GLU A 168 18.12 -21.81 2.65
N ALA A 169 18.93 -20.85 3.09
CA ALA A 169 18.56 -19.89 4.15
C ALA A 169 17.27 -19.10 3.85
N SER A 170 16.97 -18.84 2.58
CA SER A 170 15.75 -18.16 2.13
C SER A 170 14.46 -18.97 2.43
N ILE A 171 14.58 -20.29 2.55
CA ILE A 171 13.44 -21.20 2.78
C ILE A 171 13.45 -21.76 4.20
N THR A 172 14.62 -22.26 4.65
CA THR A 172 14.73 -22.95 5.95
C THR A 172 15.12 -22.01 7.09
N GLY A 173 15.68 -20.85 6.79
CA GLY A 173 16.27 -19.93 7.77
C GLY A 173 17.67 -20.35 8.27
N GLU A 174 18.19 -21.50 7.84
CA GLU A 174 19.51 -22.00 8.23
C GLU A 174 20.59 -21.49 7.28
N SER A 175 21.59 -20.81 7.83
CA SER A 175 22.68 -20.19 7.04
C SER A 175 23.77 -21.20 6.60
N ILE A 176 23.71 -22.45 7.03
CA ILE A 176 24.70 -23.47 6.68
C ILE A 176 24.28 -24.12 5.37
N PRO A 177 25.13 -24.06 4.31
CA PRO A 177 24.80 -24.69 3.04
C PRO A 177 24.66 -26.21 3.17
N VAL A 178 23.71 -26.77 2.45
CA VAL A 178 23.37 -28.19 2.47
C VAL A 178 23.93 -28.87 1.22
N ALA A 179 24.64 -29.99 1.39
CA ALA A 179 25.08 -30.80 0.27
C ALA A 179 23.88 -31.50 -0.40
N LYS A 180 23.78 -31.34 -1.72
CA LYS A 180 22.75 -31.98 -2.56
C LYS A 180 23.42 -32.89 -3.57
N GLU A 181 22.91 -34.10 -3.64
CA GLU A 181 23.35 -35.16 -4.54
C GLU A 181 22.17 -35.78 -5.26
N LYS A 182 22.39 -36.73 -6.14
CA LYS A 182 21.33 -37.39 -6.89
C LYS A 182 20.23 -37.96 -5.98
N GLY A 183 18.99 -37.54 -6.25
CA GLY A 183 17.80 -37.88 -5.47
C GLY A 183 17.46 -36.87 -4.37
N SER A 184 18.33 -35.89 -4.10
CA SER A 184 18.03 -34.79 -3.15
C SER A 184 16.97 -33.87 -3.69
N LYS A 185 16.09 -33.37 -2.82
CA LYS A 185 15.17 -32.28 -3.16
C LYS A 185 15.81 -30.92 -3.06
N VAL A 186 15.44 -30.03 -3.97
CA VAL A 186 15.88 -28.63 -4.02
C VAL A 186 14.66 -27.73 -4.20
N TYR A 187 14.80 -26.48 -3.78
CA TYR A 187 13.68 -25.53 -3.68
C TYR A 187 13.97 -24.26 -4.48
N ALA A 188 12.94 -23.75 -5.13
CA ALA A 188 12.97 -22.48 -5.85
C ALA A 188 13.50 -21.34 -4.96
N GLY A 189 14.27 -20.39 -5.53
CA GLY A 189 14.79 -19.24 -4.81
C GLY A 189 16.00 -19.51 -3.91
N THR A 190 16.47 -20.78 -3.78
CA THR A 190 17.72 -21.12 -3.12
C THR A 190 18.92 -20.94 -4.07
N ILE A 191 20.12 -20.80 -3.54
CA ILE A 191 21.32 -20.43 -4.33
C ILE A 191 22.36 -21.56 -4.26
N ILE A 192 22.94 -21.92 -5.41
CA ILE A 192 24.06 -22.84 -5.45
C ILE A 192 25.35 -22.08 -5.10
N ASP A 193 25.94 -22.36 -3.93
CA ASP A 193 27.21 -21.80 -3.52
C ASP A 193 28.37 -22.39 -4.30
N ASN A 194 28.37 -23.70 -4.51
CA ASN A 194 29.39 -24.40 -5.26
C ASN A 194 28.84 -25.68 -5.89
N GLY A 195 29.29 -26.02 -7.07
CA GLY A 195 28.88 -27.21 -7.81
C GLY A 195 27.97 -26.91 -8.98
N THR A 196 27.47 -27.97 -9.61
CA THR A 196 26.52 -27.90 -10.73
C THR A 196 25.62 -29.11 -10.67
N ILE A 197 24.33 -28.91 -10.75
CA ILE A 197 23.32 -29.96 -10.72
C ILE A 197 22.37 -29.87 -11.90
N GLN A 198 21.87 -31.02 -12.30
CA GLN A 198 20.67 -31.07 -13.15
C GLN A 198 19.50 -31.54 -12.26
N ILE A 199 18.40 -30.87 -12.39
CA ILE A 199 17.18 -31.15 -11.63
C ILE A 199 16.03 -31.45 -12.59
N VAL A 200 15.13 -32.31 -12.19
CA VAL A 200 13.81 -32.43 -12.82
C VAL A 200 12.84 -31.56 -12.05
N ALA A 201 12.04 -30.76 -12.77
CA ALA A 201 11.02 -29.89 -12.19
C ALA A 201 9.89 -30.72 -11.59
N ASP A 202 9.69 -30.63 -10.29
CA ASP A 202 8.59 -31.29 -9.57
C ASP A 202 7.37 -30.35 -9.43
N ARG A 203 7.62 -29.03 -9.25
CA ARG A 203 6.60 -27.98 -9.13
C ARG A 203 7.14 -26.70 -9.75
N VAL A 204 6.26 -25.95 -10.40
CA VAL A 204 6.60 -24.72 -11.13
C VAL A 204 5.74 -23.55 -10.68
N GLY A 205 6.20 -22.32 -10.90
CA GLY A 205 5.44 -21.10 -10.66
C GLY A 205 4.91 -20.96 -9.22
N GLU A 206 3.63 -20.68 -9.10
CA GLU A 206 2.94 -20.45 -7.81
C GLU A 206 2.88 -21.73 -6.93
N ASP A 207 2.97 -22.92 -7.54
CA ASP A 207 2.95 -24.18 -6.80
C ASP A 207 4.27 -24.54 -6.11
N THR A 208 5.35 -23.81 -6.40
CA THR A 208 6.64 -23.98 -5.70
C THR A 208 6.52 -23.61 -4.23
N THR A 209 7.42 -24.13 -3.40
CA THR A 209 7.50 -23.77 -1.98
C THR A 209 7.69 -22.26 -1.79
N PHE A 210 8.50 -21.65 -2.64
CA PHE A 210 8.74 -20.19 -2.62
C PHE A 210 7.51 -19.40 -3.09
N GLY A 211 6.82 -19.85 -4.14
CA GLY A 211 5.56 -19.26 -4.62
C GLY A 211 4.48 -19.24 -3.53
N LYS A 212 4.33 -20.34 -2.80
CA LYS A 212 3.40 -20.44 -1.67
C LYS A 212 3.76 -19.52 -0.49
N ILE A 213 5.05 -19.29 -0.26
CA ILE A 213 5.49 -18.31 0.74
C ILE A 213 5.08 -16.91 0.33
N ILE A 214 5.26 -16.53 -0.95
CA ILE A 214 4.82 -15.23 -1.48
C ILE A 214 3.31 -15.08 -1.34
N GLU A 215 2.52 -16.07 -1.78
CA GLU A 215 1.07 -16.06 -1.67
C GLU A 215 0.58 -15.86 -0.22
N LEU A 216 1.16 -16.62 0.74
CA LEU A 216 0.83 -16.49 2.17
C LEU A 216 1.17 -15.10 2.72
N VAL A 217 2.26 -14.48 2.24
CA VAL A 217 2.68 -13.14 2.65
C VAL A 217 1.76 -12.08 2.06
N GLU A 218 1.34 -12.22 0.79
CA GLU A 218 0.36 -11.34 0.15
C GLU A 218 -1.02 -11.43 0.84
N GLU A 219 -1.50 -12.64 1.12
CA GLU A 219 -2.75 -12.86 1.86
C GLU A 219 -2.70 -12.25 3.27
N ALA A 220 -1.57 -12.41 3.97
CA ALA A 220 -1.37 -11.81 5.28
C ALA A 220 -1.38 -10.28 5.24
N GLN A 221 -0.88 -9.65 4.16
CA GLN A 221 -0.92 -8.18 3.98
C GLN A 221 -2.30 -7.64 3.65
N ASP A 222 -3.07 -8.37 2.85
CA ASP A 222 -4.42 -7.96 2.50
C ASP A 222 -5.42 -8.23 3.64
N SER A 223 -5.03 -9.00 4.66
CA SER A 223 -5.85 -9.25 5.84
C SER A 223 -5.87 -8.02 6.74
N LYS A 224 -7.05 -7.40 6.87
CA LYS A 224 -7.24 -6.28 7.82
C LYS A 224 -7.03 -6.75 9.25
N SER A 225 -6.26 -5.98 10.02
CA SER A 225 -6.09 -6.22 11.46
C SER A 225 -7.44 -6.13 12.22
N GLN A 226 -7.50 -6.68 13.43
CA GLN A 226 -8.69 -6.56 14.27
C GLN A 226 -9.03 -5.09 14.57
N ALA A 227 -8.01 -4.25 14.76
CA ALA A 227 -8.17 -2.83 15.01
C ALA A 227 -8.77 -2.11 13.79
N GLU A 228 -8.31 -2.42 12.57
CA GLU A 228 -8.87 -1.85 11.34
C GLU A 228 -10.32 -2.25 11.12
N ARG A 229 -10.68 -3.52 11.34
CA ARG A 229 -12.07 -4.00 11.28
C ARG A 229 -12.96 -3.29 12.28
N PHE A 230 -12.46 -3.06 13.51
CA PHE A 230 -13.19 -2.31 14.52
C PHE A 230 -13.42 -0.87 14.09
N ILE A 231 -12.40 -0.19 13.56
CA ILE A 231 -12.50 1.20 13.08
C ILE A 231 -13.46 1.32 11.89
N ASP A 232 -13.39 0.39 10.94
CA ASP A 232 -14.34 0.35 9.82
C ASP A 232 -15.79 0.19 10.32
N GLY A 233 -16.01 -0.72 11.27
CA GLY A 233 -17.32 -0.92 11.92
C GLY A 233 -17.79 0.31 12.66
N PHE A 234 -16.90 0.95 13.43
CA PHE A 234 -17.20 2.20 14.14
C PHE A 234 -17.57 3.32 13.16
N SER A 235 -16.77 3.54 12.14
CA SER A 235 -16.95 4.62 11.16
C SER A 235 -18.29 4.51 10.42
N LYS A 236 -18.75 3.27 10.18
CA LYS A 236 -20.03 2.99 9.52
C LYS A 236 -21.24 3.60 10.26
N TYR A 237 -21.19 3.64 11.59
CA TYR A 237 -22.25 4.20 12.42
C TYR A 237 -21.94 5.62 12.86
N TYR A 238 -20.71 5.92 13.17
CA TYR A 238 -20.27 7.21 13.67
C TYR A 238 -20.46 8.33 12.63
N THR A 239 -20.09 8.11 11.38
CA THR A 239 -20.20 9.13 10.31
C THR A 239 -21.65 9.59 10.08
N PRO A 240 -22.64 8.70 9.93
CA PRO A 240 -24.05 9.10 9.88
C PRO A 240 -24.52 9.81 11.15
N ALA A 241 -24.07 9.36 12.34
CA ALA A 241 -24.46 10.00 13.60
C ALA A 241 -23.97 11.45 13.68
N VAL A 242 -22.73 11.73 13.25
CA VAL A 242 -22.20 13.10 13.19
C VAL A 242 -22.97 13.97 12.21
N LEU A 243 -23.34 13.43 11.03
CA LEU A 243 -24.18 14.15 10.07
C LEU A 243 -25.54 14.52 10.66
N VAL A 244 -26.20 13.57 11.34
CA VAL A 244 -27.47 13.82 12.02
C VAL A 244 -27.29 14.85 13.13
N LEU A 245 -26.23 14.78 13.93
CA LEU A 245 -25.93 15.75 14.97
C LEU A 245 -25.74 17.15 14.40
N GLY A 246 -24.96 17.31 13.34
CA GLY A 246 -24.77 18.59 12.65
C GLY A 246 -26.10 19.16 12.14
N PHE A 247 -26.96 18.31 11.57
CA PHE A 247 -28.30 18.72 11.13
C PHE A 247 -29.21 19.17 12.31
N ILE A 248 -29.20 18.45 13.42
CA ILE A 248 -29.95 18.82 14.62
C ILE A 248 -29.45 20.16 15.17
N VAL A 249 -28.12 20.34 15.26
CA VAL A 249 -27.55 21.62 15.74
C VAL A 249 -27.95 22.77 14.82
N TRP A 250 -27.89 22.57 13.50
CA TRP A 250 -28.39 23.57 12.56
C TRP A 250 -29.87 23.91 12.77
N LEU A 251 -30.70 22.91 12.97
CA LEU A 251 -32.13 23.09 13.16
C LEU A 251 -32.45 23.91 14.43
N LEU A 252 -31.71 23.64 15.51
CA LEU A 252 -31.91 24.29 16.81
C LEU A 252 -31.29 25.68 16.87
N SER A 253 -30.04 25.81 16.42
CA SER A 253 -29.29 27.06 16.50
C SER A 253 -29.54 28.03 15.35
N ARG A 254 -30.08 27.53 14.22
CA ARG A 254 -30.19 28.26 12.95
C ARG A 254 -28.84 28.85 12.46
N ASN A 255 -27.74 28.36 13.01
CA ASN A 255 -26.39 28.78 12.68
C ASN A 255 -25.70 27.70 11.85
N VAL A 256 -25.46 28.00 10.56
CA VAL A 256 -24.82 27.07 9.60
C VAL A 256 -23.34 26.89 9.93
N GLU A 257 -22.67 27.96 10.37
CA GLU A 257 -21.25 27.93 10.74
C GLU A 257 -21.01 26.96 11.90
N LEU A 258 -21.85 27.04 12.95
CA LEU A 258 -21.77 26.10 14.09
C LEU A 258 -21.99 24.66 13.65
N ALA A 259 -22.94 24.41 12.76
CA ALA A 259 -23.20 23.07 12.25
C ALA A 259 -22.00 22.52 11.47
N ILE A 260 -21.39 23.34 10.58
CA ILE A 260 -20.19 22.95 9.81
C ILE A 260 -19.02 22.68 10.76
N THR A 261 -18.78 23.54 11.73
CA THR A 261 -17.74 23.33 12.74
C THR A 261 -17.91 21.99 13.45
N ILE A 262 -19.13 21.59 13.81
CA ILE A 262 -19.38 20.27 14.40
C ILE A 262 -19.06 19.13 13.42
N LEU A 263 -19.38 19.27 12.13
CA LEU A 263 -19.01 18.26 11.13
C LEU A 263 -17.49 18.12 10.99
N VAL A 264 -16.76 19.23 11.02
CA VAL A 264 -15.28 19.24 10.95
C VAL A 264 -14.67 18.63 12.20
N LEU A 265 -15.08 19.08 13.39
CA LEU A 265 -14.59 18.56 14.67
C LEU A 265 -14.98 17.11 14.92
N GLY A 266 -16.16 16.70 14.44
CA GLY A 266 -16.65 15.34 14.52
C GLY A 266 -16.03 14.39 13.46
N CYS A 267 -15.09 14.86 12.64
CA CYS A 267 -14.46 13.99 11.65
C CYS A 267 -13.48 13.02 12.33
N PRO A 268 -13.69 11.69 12.26
CA PRO A 268 -12.79 10.70 12.87
C PRO A 268 -11.53 10.42 12.03
N GLY A 269 -11.17 11.31 11.08
CA GLY A 269 -10.10 11.10 10.11
C GLY A 269 -8.76 10.73 10.75
N ALA A 270 -8.40 11.37 11.86
CA ALA A 270 -7.17 11.05 12.58
C ALA A 270 -7.15 9.62 13.13
N LEU A 271 -8.30 9.10 13.56
CA LEU A 271 -8.42 7.75 14.11
C LEU A 271 -8.38 6.69 13.00
N VAL A 272 -9.03 6.96 11.87
CA VAL A 272 -9.08 6.06 10.71
C VAL A 272 -7.72 5.96 10.02
N ILE A 273 -6.97 7.05 9.94
CA ILE A 273 -5.62 7.07 9.37
C ILE A 273 -4.60 6.56 10.38
N GLY A 274 -4.74 6.90 11.67
CA GLY A 274 -3.77 6.59 12.70
C GLY A 274 -3.58 5.10 12.96
N VAL A 275 -4.65 4.30 12.89
CA VAL A 275 -4.60 2.86 13.19
C VAL A 275 -3.83 2.08 12.12
N PRO A 276 -4.14 2.16 10.81
CA PRO A 276 -3.35 1.50 9.78
C PRO A 276 -1.88 1.94 9.80
N VAL A 277 -1.61 3.25 9.90
CA VAL A 277 -0.25 3.79 9.94
C VAL A 277 0.54 3.26 11.14
N SER A 278 -0.07 3.21 12.33
CA SER A 278 0.57 2.69 13.54
C SER A 278 0.87 1.19 13.42
N ASN A 279 -0.08 0.41 12.88
CA ASN A 279 0.08 -1.02 12.66
C ASN A 279 1.23 -1.31 11.69
N VAL A 280 1.21 -0.66 10.54
CA VAL A 280 2.24 -0.81 9.50
C VAL A 280 3.62 -0.35 10.01
N ALA A 281 3.69 0.76 10.75
CA ALA A 281 4.93 1.23 11.34
C ALA A 281 5.48 0.24 12.39
N GLY A 282 4.59 -0.37 13.18
CA GLY A 282 4.94 -1.41 14.16
C GLY A 282 5.51 -2.65 13.48
N ILE A 283 4.83 -3.17 12.46
CA ILE A 283 5.27 -4.34 11.67
C ILE A 283 6.62 -4.04 10.99
N GLY A 284 6.75 -2.88 10.34
CA GLY A 284 7.98 -2.51 9.64
C GLY A 284 9.17 -2.33 10.58
N ASN A 285 8.96 -1.76 11.78
CA ASN A 285 10.01 -1.65 12.78
C ASN A 285 10.38 -3.00 13.39
N GLY A 286 9.40 -3.86 13.65
CA GLY A 286 9.62 -5.24 14.09
C GLY A 286 10.47 -6.01 13.10
N ALA A 287 10.12 -5.99 11.82
CA ALA A 287 10.84 -6.67 10.75
C ALA A 287 12.31 -6.21 10.65
N ARG A 288 12.58 -4.90 10.75
CA ARG A 288 13.95 -4.36 10.76
C ARG A 288 14.79 -4.86 11.94
N ASN A 289 14.16 -5.22 13.03
CA ASN A 289 14.82 -5.77 14.23
C ASN A 289 14.74 -7.30 14.31
N GLY A 290 14.40 -7.98 13.21
CA GLY A 290 14.34 -9.44 13.12
C GLY A 290 13.13 -10.05 13.84
N VAL A 291 12.11 -9.26 14.14
CA VAL A 291 10.87 -9.71 14.81
C VAL A 291 9.71 -9.67 13.82
N LEU A 292 9.15 -10.82 13.49
CA LEU A 292 7.95 -10.91 12.68
C LEU A 292 6.71 -10.69 13.56
N LEU A 293 6.10 -9.52 13.42
CA LEU A 293 4.82 -9.22 14.07
C LEU A 293 3.69 -9.63 13.13
N LYS A 294 2.83 -10.52 13.60
CA LYS A 294 1.58 -10.89 12.92
C LYS A 294 0.49 -9.90 13.36
N GLY A 295 -0.10 -9.16 12.41
CA GLY A 295 -1.12 -8.14 12.64
C GLY A 295 -2.40 -8.65 13.30
#